data_06b21aefe750d46f1213839ca66f878b
#
_entry.id   06b21aefe750d46f1213839ca66f878b
#
_cell.length_a   1.000
_cell.length_b   1.000
_cell.length_c   1.000
_cell.angle_alpha   90.00
_cell.angle_beta   90.00
_cell.angle_gamma   90.00
#
_symmetry.space_group_name_H-M   'P 1'
#
loop_
_entity.id
_entity.type
_entity.pdbx_description
1 polymer ?
#
loop_
_entity_poly.entity_id
_entity_poly.type
_entity_poly.pdbx_seq_one_letter_code
_entity_poly.pdbx_strand_id
1 'polypeptide(L)'
;MNQIELCKENECTGCGACKVGCKVNAIEMLENNKGYVLPKINLDICVGCKKCISVCPVLNPVKKRKVMHCYAAYYADEKQLDSASGGVSAALANSFLNDGKYVCGAIYKEGSFEDGDALVQHEVIKEKKDLILIQGSKYVQSTTENAYQEILNLLSIGKKVLFFGTPCQVAGLINIIKPEMKNNLYTVDVVCHGVCGKGVFRDYINILRKHKNVIKFDFRDKTLGWGLNCKIVSLKKNGKITEEILPCYLSSYYQIFLKSNMYRENCYSCSYANRDRVSDITIGDYWGIENEHPDICNSYDIRKGISCILVNTEKGSELLRGTEQLVLFDSDINKIAKHNHQLVKPSERGILYEKYMDLYKSKGYEAVDKYFIDNEINRYQKLKWKYYLFKQKIKKVIIKQRKGEKK
;
A
#
# COMPACT_ATOMS: atom_id res chain seq x y z
N MET A 1 -1.85 40.70 -2.03
CA MET A 1 -1.12 39.58 -1.42
C MET A 1 -0.66 38.66 -2.52
N ASN A 2 0.63 38.26 -2.56
CA ASN A 2 1.11 37.32 -3.56
C ASN A 2 0.38 35.96 -3.35
N GLN A 3 -0.35 35.54 -4.35
CA GLN A 3 -1.08 34.27 -4.33
C GLN A 3 -0.07 33.13 -4.12
N ILE A 4 -0.27 32.29 -3.09
CA ILE A 4 0.57 31.13 -2.84
C ILE A 4 0.18 30.05 -3.83
N GLU A 5 1.13 29.65 -4.65
CA GLU A 5 0.97 28.56 -5.59
C GLU A 5 1.59 27.28 -5.01
N LEU A 6 0.79 26.24 -4.84
CA LEU A 6 1.24 24.88 -4.56
C LEU A 6 1.79 24.22 -5.82
N CYS A 7 2.36 23.02 -5.69
CA CYS A 7 2.74 22.23 -6.88
C CYS A 7 1.52 21.96 -7.77
N LYS A 8 1.75 21.83 -9.07
CA LYS A 8 0.70 21.57 -10.04
C LYS A 8 -0.09 20.30 -9.68
N GLU A 9 -1.36 20.24 -10.07
CA GLU A 9 -2.24 19.11 -9.78
C GLU A 9 -1.66 17.78 -10.28
N ASN A 10 -1.09 17.76 -11.46
CA ASN A 10 -0.48 16.57 -12.06
C ASN A 10 0.87 16.16 -11.44
N GLU A 11 1.49 17.01 -10.63
CA GLU A 11 2.73 16.75 -9.90
C GLU A 11 2.48 16.39 -8.44
N CYS A 12 1.33 16.82 -7.90
CA CYS A 12 0.98 16.65 -6.50
C CYS A 12 0.84 15.17 -6.12
N THR A 13 1.62 14.73 -5.13
CA THR A 13 1.57 13.35 -4.62
C THR A 13 0.38 13.08 -3.68
N GLY A 14 -0.32 14.13 -3.22
CA GLY A 14 -1.40 14.01 -2.24
C GLY A 14 -0.94 13.51 -0.87
N CYS A 15 0.31 13.77 -0.49
CA CYS A 15 0.92 13.26 0.74
C CYS A 15 0.45 13.94 2.03
N GLY A 16 -0.35 15.02 1.97
CA GLY A 16 -0.88 15.71 3.15
C GLY A 16 0.10 16.61 3.92
N ALA A 17 1.40 16.62 3.60
CA ALA A 17 2.41 17.39 4.34
C ALA A 17 2.12 18.90 4.40
N CYS A 18 1.59 19.49 3.31
CA CYS A 18 1.24 20.91 3.25
C CYS A 18 0.09 21.27 4.21
N LYS A 19 -0.90 20.39 4.40
CA LYS A 19 -1.99 20.56 5.36
C LYS A 19 -1.45 20.57 6.79
N VAL A 20 -0.65 19.57 7.16
CA VAL A 20 -0.06 19.47 8.51
C VAL A 20 0.94 20.60 8.80
N GLY A 21 1.67 21.05 7.79
CA GLY A 21 2.57 22.18 7.87
C GLY A 21 1.89 23.55 8.04
N CYS A 22 0.59 23.65 7.74
CA CYS A 22 -0.15 24.91 7.80
C CYS A 22 -0.61 25.25 9.22
N LYS A 23 0.03 26.21 9.85
CA LYS A 23 -0.25 26.62 11.25
C LYS A 23 -1.60 27.30 11.45
N VAL A 24 -2.17 27.87 10.40
CA VAL A 24 -3.49 28.54 10.43
C VAL A 24 -4.60 27.68 9.85
N ASN A 25 -4.31 26.39 9.55
CA ASN A 25 -5.28 25.42 8.99
C ASN A 25 -5.98 25.90 7.68
N ALA A 26 -5.27 26.69 6.87
CA ALA A 26 -5.80 27.21 5.60
C ALA A 26 -5.82 26.20 4.46
N ILE A 27 -5.43 24.94 4.68
CA ILE A 27 -5.33 23.93 3.63
C ILE A 27 -6.25 22.76 3.95
N GLU A 28 -7.14 22.44 3.02
CA GLU A 28 -7.96 21.24 3.03
C GLU A 28 -7.52 20.25 1.94
N MET A 29 -7.67 18.95 2.22
CA MET A 29 -7.43 17.90 1.23
C MET A 29 -8.77 17.46 0.66
N LEU A 30 -9.05 17.83 -0.59
CA LEU A 30 -10.33 17.60 -1.25
C LEU A 30 -10.19 16.62 -2.42
N GLU A 31 -11.21 15.81 -2.61
CA GLU A 31 -11.30 14.88 -3.74
C GLU A 31 -11.78 15.63 -5.00
N ASN A 32 -11.09 15.43 -6.11
CA ASN A 32 -11.47 15.96 -7.41
C ASN A 32 -12.32 14.96 -8.23
N ASN A 33 -12.75 15.35 -9.43
CA ASN A 33 -13.57 14.52 -10.33
C ASN A 33 -12.84 13.30 -10.94
N LYS A 34 -11.55 13.14 -10.64
CA LYS A 34 -10.76 11.94 -10.99
C LYS A 34 -10.62 10.98 -9.79
N GLY A 35 -11.24 11.29 -8.66
CA GLY A 35 -11.12 10.54 -7.41
C GLY A 35 -9.79 10.76 -6.67
N TYR A 36 -9.00 11.77 -7.05
CA TYR A 36 -7.71 12.08 -6.40
C TYR A 36 -7.91 13.11 -5.29
N VAL A 37 -7.21 12.93 -4.17
CA VAL A 37 -7.19 13.90 -3.09
C VAL A 37 -6.07 14.89 -3.30
N LEU A 38 -6.41 16.20 -3.32
CA LEU A 38 -5.51 17.31 -3.61
C LEU A 38 -5.68 18.43 -2.58
N PRO A 39 -4.63 19.21 -2.28
CA PRO A 39 -4.74 20.33 -1.37
C PRO A 39 -5.46 21.53 -2.03
N LYS A 40 -6.36 22.15 -1.29
CA LYS A 40 -6.99 23.43 -1.64
C LYS A 40 -6.72 24.46 -0.54
N ILE A 41 -6.23 25.64 -0.93
CA ILE A 41 -5.97 26.76 0.02
C ILE A 41 -7.22 27.60 0.17
N ASN A 42 -7.64 27.84 1.40
CA ASN A 42 -8.59 28.89 1.72
C ASN A 42 -7.82 30.21 1.85
N LEU A 43 -8.04 31.11 0.88
CA LEU A 43 -7.34 32.39 0.80
C LEU A 43 -7.77 33.40 1.86
N ASP A 44 -8.98 33.25 2.44
CA ASP A 44 -9.50 34.17 3.45
C ASP A 44 -8.74 34.06 4.79
N ILE A 45 -8.20 32.85 5.10
CA ILE A 45 -7.44 32.60 6.33
C ILE A 45 -5.95 32.40 6.08
N CYS A 46 -5.52 32.35 4.82
CA CYS A 46 -4.12 32.14 4.47
C CYS A 46 -3.28 33.40 4.72
N VAL A 47 -2.30 33.31 5.61
CA VAL A 47 -1.41 34.45 5.97
C VAL A 47 -0.17 34.59 5.07
N GLY A 48 -0.04 33.83 4.00
CA GLY A 48 1.05 33.96 3.04
C GLY A 48 2.44 33.49 3.52
N CYS A 49 2.55 32.69 4.59
CA CYS A 49 3.83 32.29 5.22
C CYS A 49 4.69 31.33 4.41
N LYS A 50 4.20 30.77 3.30
CA LYS A 50 4.88 29.83 2.40
C LYS A 50 5.35 28.51 3.05
N LYS A 51 4.92 28.18 4.28
CA LYS A 51 5.30 26.94 4.97
C LYS A 51 4.87 25.71 4.18
N CYS A 52 3.71 25.73 3.54
CA CYS A 52 3.21 24.65 2.69
C CYS A 52 4.14 24.35 1.48
N ILE A 53 4.84 25.36 0.95
CA ILE A 53 5.84 25.18 -0.11
C ILE A 53 7.09 24.50 0.46
N SER A 54 7.59 24.96 1.60
CA SER A 54 8.83 24.43 2.20
C SER A 54 8.71 22.98 2.65
N VAL A 55 7.50 22.49 2.98
CA VAL A 55 7.28 21.08 3.39
C VAL A 55 6.83 20.19 2.24
N CYS A 56 6.55 20.74 1.07
CA CYS A 56 6.11 19.96 -0.09
C CYS A 56 7.28 19.14 -0.67
N PRO A 57 7.19 17.81 -0.74
CA PRO A 57 8.27 16.97 -1.25
C PRO A 57 8.46 17.07 -2.78
N VAL A 58 7.54 17.74 -3.49
CA VAL A 58 7.68 18.05 -4.91
C VAL A 58 8.45 19.36 -5.11
N LEU A 59 8.10 20.41 -4.36
CA LEU A 59 8.73 21.74 -4.44
C LEU A 59 10.03 21.83 -3.65
N ASN A 60 10.20 20.99 -2.62
CA ASN A 60 11.39 20.87 -1.80
C ASN A 60 11.76 19.37 -1.65
N PRO A 61 12.40 18.77 -2.66
CA PRO A 61 12.71 17.35 -2.68
C PRO A 61 13.64 16.91 -1.55
N VAL A 62 13.32 15.77 -0.91
CA VAL A 62 14.20 15.13 0.07
C VAL A 62 15.41 14.51 -0.63
N LYS A 63 16.60 14.68 -0.04
CA LYS A 63 17.83 14.04 -0.54
C LYS A 63 17.68 12.52 -0.50
N LYS A 64 17.87 11.90 -1.66
CA LYS A 64 17.90 10.45 -1.78
C LYS A 64 19.28 9.90 -1.42
N ARG A 65 19.31 8.61 -1.06
CA ARG A 65 20.52 7.88 -0.65
C ARG A 65 20.70 6.66 -1.51
N LYS A 66 21.96 6.30 -1.76
CA LYS A 66 22.30 5.03 -2.41
C LYS A 66 22.00 3.87 -1.47
N VAL A 67 21.56 2.76 -2.03
CA VAL A 67 21.37 1.51 -1.31
C VAL A 67 22.71 1.00 -0.82
N MET A 68 22.82 0.63 0.45
CA MET A 68 24.03 0.11 1.09
C MET A 68 24.09 -1.44 0.98
N HIS A 69 22.96 -2.10 1.29
CA HIS A 69 22.86 -3.56 1.25
C HIS A 69 21.51 -4.00 0.70
N CYS A 70 21.46 -5.18 0.10
CA CYS A 70 20.26 -5.79 -0.44
C CYS A 70 20.11 -7.22 0.08
N TYR A 71 18.85 -7.62 0.36
CA TYR A 71 18.54 -8.97 0.81
C TYR A 71 17.28 -9.51 0.13
N ALA A 72 17.22 -10.83 -0.04
CA ALA A 72 15.99 -11.58 -0.08
C ALA A 72 15.63 -11.99 1.37
N ALA A 73 14.35 -11.94 1.76
CA ALA A 73 13.99 -12.15 3.15
C ALA A 73 12.60 -12.72 3.34
N TYR A 74 12.44 -13.50 4.43
CA TYR A 74 11.13 -13.89 4.92
C TYR A 74 11.09 -13.90 6.46
N TYR A 75 9.90 -13.69 7.00
CA TYR A 75 9.62 -13.74 8.43
C TYR A 75 9.30 -15.18 8.84
N ALA A 76 10.10 -15.77 9.73
CA ALA A 76 9.98 -17.15 10.18
C ALA A 76 8.93 -17.30 11.31
N ASP A 77 7.74 -16.71 11.13
CA ASP A 77 6.61 -16.73 12.06
C ASP A 77 5.32 -16.98 11.27
N GLU A 78 4.30 -17.57 11.89
CA GLU A 78 3.00 -17.82 11.26
C GLU A 78 2.32 -16.55 10.73
N LYS A 79 2.60 -15.38 11.34
CA LYS A 79 2.13 -14.06 10.89
C LYS A 79 2.59 -13.68 9.49
N GLN A 80 3.59 -14.38 8.92
CA GLN A 80 3.95 -14.23 7.52
C GLN A 80 2.78 -14.50 6.58
N LEU A 81 1.90 -15.43 6.92
CA LEU A 81 0.76 -15.81 6.09
C LEU A 81 -0.26 -14.68 5.94
N ASP A 82 -0.37 -13.80 6.95
CA ASP A 82 -1.25 -12.62 6.91
C ASP A 82 -0.62 -11.44 6.14
N SER A 83 0.64 -11.57 5.74
CA SER A 83 1.38 -10.53 5.01
C SER A 83 1.27 -10.74 3.50
N ALA A 84 1.43 -9.67 2.72
CA ALA A 84 1.34 -9.69 1.26
C ALA A 84 2.48 -10.48 0.59
N SER A 85 3.67 -10.50 1.19
CA SER A 85 4.89 -11.13 0.67
C SER A 85 5.62 -11.91 1.77
N GLY A 86 6.95 -11.79 1.89
CA GLY A 86 7.78 -12.46 2.88
C GLY A 86 7.56 -12.03 4.34
N GLY A 87 6.70 -11.05 4.63
CA GLY A 87 6.35 -10.65 5.99
C GLY A 87 7.33 -9.68 6.66
N VAL A 88 8.27 -9.10 5.92
CA VAL A 88 9.31 -8.19 6.46
C VAL A 88 8.72 -7.01 7.23
N SER A 89 7.66 -6.37 6.72
CA SER A 89 7.01 -5.26 7.44
C SER A 89 6.43 -5.70 8.78
N ALA A 90 5.85 -6.90 8.85
CA ALA A 90 5.33 -7.47 10.08
C ALA A 90 6.45 -7.78 11.09
N ALA A 91 7.57 -8.35 10.63
CA ALA A 91 8.74 -8.63 11.47
C ALA A 91 9.34 -7.34 12.07
N LEU A 92 9.59 -6.32 11.21
CA LEU A 92 10.09 -5.01 11.64
C LEU A 92 9.15 -4.35 12.66
N ALA A 93 7.84 -4.34 12.38
CA ALA A 93 6.83 -3.74 13.25
C ALA A 93 6.71 -4.50 14.59
N ASN A 94 6.69 -5.84 14.56
CA ASN A 94 6.59 -6.67 15.76
C ASN A 94 7.78 -6.45 16.69
N SER A 95 9.01 -6.45 16.15
CA SER A 95 10.23 -6.21 16.93
C SER A 95 10.28 -4.77 17.48
N PHE A 96 9.85 -3.79 16.70
CA PHE A 96 9.85 -2.39 17.13
C PHE A 96 8.84 -2.12 18.26
N LEU A 97 7.67 -2.75 18.23
CA LEU A 97 6.64 -2.64 19.27
C LEU A 97 7.06 -3.25 20.61
N ASN A 98 7.97 -4.25 20.61
CA ASN A 98 8.46 -4.91 21.84
C ASN A 98 9.08 -3.93 22.86
N ASP A 99 9.67 -2.84 22.38
CA ASP A 99 10.40 -1.88 23.22
C ASP A 99 9.50 -0.69 23.66
N GLY A 100 8.19 -0.80 23.60
CA GLY A 100 7.27 0.28 23.95
C GLY A 100 7.33 1.48 23.00
N LYS A 101 7.77 1.25 21.77
CA LYS A 101 7.84 2.22 20.67
C LYS A 101 6.53 2.19 19.87
N TYR A 102 6.39 3.07 18.90
CA TYR A 102 5.17 3.23 18.11
C TYR A 102 5.41 2.87 16.66
N VAL A 103 4.42 2.26 16.02
CA VAL A 103 4.47 1.91 14.60
C VAL A 103 3.30 2.58 13.88
N CYS A 104 3.54 3.15 12.72
CA CYS A 104 2.51 3.75 11.88
C CYS A 104 2.47 3.04 10.52
N GLY A 105 1.28 2.65 10.09
CA GLY A 105 1.06 2.00 8.80
C GLY A 105 -0.34 2.23 8.26
N ALA A 106 -0.58 1.80 7.01
CA ALA A 106 -1.88 1.94 6.37
C ALA A 106 -2.88 0.89 6.87
N ILE A 107 -4.06 1.33 7.30
CA ILE A 107 -5.18 0.50 7.73
C ILE A 107 -6.43 0.81 6.91
N TYR A 108 -7.42 -0.07 6.92
CA TYR A 108 -8.80 0.32 6.61
C TYR A 108 -9.41 0.98 7.85
N LYS A 109 -9.98 2.17 7.68
CA LYS A 109 -10.69 2.85 8.78
C LYS A 109 -11.86 1.97 9.23
N GLU A 110 -11.99 1.78 10.54
CA GLU A 110 -13.10 1.04 11.13
C GLU A 110 -14.46 1.61 10.68
N GLY A 111 -15.42 0.75 10.37
CA GLY A 111 -16.74 1.13 9.89
C GLY A 111 -16.80 1.64 8.44
N SER A 112 -15.66 1.93 7.80
CA SER A 112 -15.66 2.58 6.48
C SER A 112 -16.22 1.73 5.34
N PHE A 113 -16.21 0.41 5.48
CA PHE A 113 -16.88 -0.47 4.51
C PHE A 113 -18.39 -0.43 4.67
N GLU A 114 -18.89 -0.35 5.90
CA GLU A 114 -20.30 -0.22 6.25
C GLU A 114 -20.86 1.14 5.81
N ASP A 115 -20.09 2.20 5.97
CA ASP A 115 -20.45 3.56 5.52
C ASP A 115 -20.36 3.72 3.99
N GLY A 116 -19.67 2.81 3.31
CA GLY A 116 -19.46 2.86 1.86
C GLY A 116 -18.26 3.71 1.42
N ASP A 117 -17.46 4.19 2.34
CA ASP A 117 -16.24 4.98 2.06
C ASP A 117 -15.04 4.12 1.70
N ALA A 118 -14.97 2.89 2.23
CA ALA A 118 -13.84 1.98 2.08
C ALA A 118 -12.48 2.69 2.27
N LEU A 119 -12.42 3.57 3.28
CA LEU A 119 -11.33 4.52 3.48
C LEU A 119 -10.07 3.82 3.97
N VAL A 120 -8.96 4.07 3.28
CA VAL A 120 -7.61 3.70 3.73
C VAL A 120 -6.95 4.93 4.35
N GLN A 121 -6.42 4.77 5.56
CA GLN A 121 -5.71 5.82 6.28
C GLN A 121 -4.44 5.28 6.93
N HIS A 122 -3.47 6.14 7.23
CA HIS A 122 -2.39 5.80 8.14
C HIS A 122 -2.85 5.99 9.58
N GLU A 123 -2.42 5.07 10.44
CA GLU A 123 -2.71 5.10 11.86
C GLU A 123 -1.51 4.64 12.66
N VAL A 124 -1.33 5.22 13.84
CA VAL A 124 -0.29 4.85 14.79
C VAL A 124 -0.83 3.74 15.70
N ILE A 125 -0.11 2.63 15.77
CA ILE A 125 -0.38 1.52 16.67
C ILE A 125 0.69 1.43 17.76
N LYS A 126 0.29 0.95 18.93
CA LYS A 126 1.16 0.78 20.11
C LYS A 126 1.22 -0.67 20.58
N GLU A 127 0.18 -1.44 20.29
CA GLU A 127 0.03 -2.78 20.79
C GLU A 127 0.20 -3.83 19.69
N LYS A 128 0.82 -4.97 20.03
CA LYS A 128 1.05 -6.06 19.07
C LYS A 128 -0.24 -6.67 18.51
N LYS A 129 -1.34 -6.63 19.27
CA LYS A 129 -2.64 -7.13 18.79
C LYS A 129 -3.12 -6.36 17.56
N ASP A 130 -2.72 -5.07 17.42
CA ASP A 130 -3.15 -4.19 16.34
C ASP A 130 -2.27 -4.36 15.08
N LEU A 131 -1.20 -5.18 15.15
CA LEU A 131 -0.31 -5.45 14.02
C LEU A 131 -1.08 -5.94 12.78
N ILE A 132 -2.10 -6.76 12.98
CA ILE A 132 -2.94 -7.29 11.89
C ILE A 132 -3.63 -6.19 11.07
N LEU A 133 -3.90 -5.02 11.65
CA LEU A 133 -4.55 -3.90 10.97
C LEU A 133 -3.66 -3.31 9.88
N ILE A 134 -2.35 -3.21 10.14
CA ILE A 134 -1.36 -2.66 9.19
C ILE A 134 -0.80 -3.70 8.24
N GLN A 135 -1.03 -5.00 8.47
CA GLN A 135 -0.61 -6.07 7.57
C GLN A 135 -1.42 -6.08 6.27
N GLY A 136 -0.82 -6.67 5.24
CA GLY A 136 -1.42 -6.76 3.90
C GLY A 136 -1.34 -5.43 3.12
N SER A 137 -1.13 -5.54 1.80
CA SER A 137 -1.09 -4.37 0.92
C SER A 137 -2.47 -3.78 0.70
N LYS A 138 -2.56 -2.45 0.73
CA LYS A 138 -3.74 -1.69 0.34
C LYS A 138 -3.36 -0.83 -0.87
N TYR A 139 -3.72 -1.27 -2.07
CA TYR A 139 -3.38 -0.58 -3.32
C TYR A 139 -4.32 0.59 -3.61
N VAL A 140 -4.44 1.48 -2.62
CA VAL A 140 -5.32 2.64 -2.61
C VAL A 140 -4.55 3.81 -2.02
N GLN A 141 -4.83 5.04 -2.47
CA GLN A 141 -4.29 6.22 -1.81
C GLN A 141 -4.82 6.31 -0.38
N SER A 142 -3.92 6.25 0.60
CA SER A 142 -4.24 6.45 2.02
C SER A 142 -4.12 7.91 2.44
N THR A 143 -4.94 8.34 3.39
CA THR A 143 -4.81 9.64 4.07
C THR A 143 -3.76 9.55 5.17
N THR A 144 -2.99 10.62 5.40
CA THR A 144 -1.82 10.60 6.30
C THR A 144 -1.85 11.71 7.34
N GLU A 145 -2.71 12.69 7.18
CA GLU A 145 -2.64 13.98 7.90
C GLU A 145 -2.73 13.79 9.41
N ASN A 146 -3.70 12.99 9.88
CA ASN A 146 -3.88 12.72 11.32
C ASN A 146 -2.69 11.94 11.88
N ALA A 147 -2.22 10.92 11.16
CA ALA A 147 -1.05 10.14 11.56
C ALA A 147 0.22 11.00 11.61
N TYR A 148 0.43 11.88 10.65
CA TYR A 148 1.57 12.82 10.69
C TYR A 148 1.52 13.72 11.91
N GLN A 149 0.34 14.28 12.25
CA GLN A 149 0.20 15.11 13.44
C GLN A 149 0.50 14.32 14.73
N GLU A 150 0.01 13.09 14.83
CA GLU A 150 0.29 12.21 15.97
C GLU A 150 1.77 11.84 16.05
N ILE A 151 2.41 11.51 14.93
CA ILE A 151 3.87 11.26 14.88
C ILE A 151 4.65 12.48 15.36
N LEU A 152 4.31 13.71 14.91
CA LEU A 152 4.96 14.93 15.37
C LEU A 152 4.84 15.09 16.89
N ASN A 153 3.66 14.83 17.46
CA ASN A 153 3.43 14.89 18.90
C ASN A 153 4.30 13.86 19.65
N LEU A 154 4.32 12.61 19.20
CA LEU A 154 5.14 11.55 19.80
C LEU A 154 6.64 11.86 19.74
N LEU A 155 7.13 12.30 18.59
CA LEU A 155 8.53 12.67 18.41
C LEU A 155 8.93 13.88 19.27
N SER A 156 8.02 14.84 19.49
CA SER A 156 8.26 16.04 20.32
C SER A 156 8.49 15.70 21.79
N ILE A 157 7.96 14.59 22.27
CA ILE A 157 8.15 14.07 23.63
C ILE A 157 9.18 12.93 23.68
N GLY A 158 10.07 12.84 22.67
CA GLY A 158 11.18 11.90 22.62
C GLY A 158 10.82 10.45 22.33
N LYS A 159 9.58 10.15 21.92
CA LYS A 159 9.17 8.77 21.56
C LYS A 159 9.74 8.38 20.20
N LYS A 160 10.05 7.08 20.02
CA LYS A 160 10.51 6.52 18.75
C LYS A 160 9.32 6.01 17.95
N VAL A 161 9.30 6.33 16.66
CA VAL A 161 8.23 5.93 15.74
C VAL A 161 8.82 5.27 14.49
N LEU A 162 8.26 4.14 14.08
CA LEU A 162 8.53 3.47 12.80
C LEU A 162 7.36 3.75 11.85
N PHE A 163 7.63 4.44 10.75
CA PHE A 163 6.63 4.80 9.75
C PHE A 163 6.79 3.95 8.49
N PHE A 164 5.72 3.25 8.10
CA PHE A 164 5.59 2.56 6.82
C PHE A 164 4.75 3.40 5.87
N GLY A 165 5.25 3.66 4.65
CA GLY A 165 4.49 4.44 3.66
C GLY A 165 5.03 4.28 2.25
N THR A 166 4.39 4.93 1.29
CA THR A 166 4.99 5.09 -0.05
C THR A 166 6.15 6.09 0.01
N PRO A 167 7.10 6.07 -0.92
CA PRO A 167 8.25 6.98 -0.88
C PRO A 167 7.86 8.47 -0.82
N CYS A 168 6.80 8.86 -1.52
CA CYS A 168 6.31 10.25 -1.49
C CYS A 168 5.69 10.63 -0.12
N GLN A 169 5.06 9.68 0.59
CA GLN A 169 4.56 9.89 1.95
C GLN A 169 5.73 9.98 2.94
N VAL A 170 6.73 9.09 2.83
CA VAL A 170 7.96 9.20 3.64
C VAL A 170 8.63 10.56 3.43
N ALA A 171 8.76 11.02 2.18
CA ALA A 171 9.36 12.33 1.89
C ALA A 171 8.55 13.49 2.47
N GLY A 172 7.20 13.43 2.38
CA GLY A 172 6.32 14.41 3.01
C GLY A 172 6.49 14.47 4.53
N LEU A 173 6.56 13.31 5.19
CA LEU A 173 6.79 13.22 6.64
C LEU A 173 8.17 13.80 7.03
N ILE A 174 9.23 13.44 6.31
CA ILE A 174 10.60 13.95 6.57
C ILE A 174 10.65 15.48 6.49
N ASN A 175 9.92 16.09 5.55
CA ASN A 175 9.93 17.55 5.37
C ASN A 175 9.17 18.33 6.45
N ILE A 176 8.22 17.72 7.16
CA ILE A 176 7.51 18.39 8.26
C ILE A 176 8.21 18.22 9.60
N ILE A 177 9.15 17.27 9.73
CA ILE A 177 9.84 16.96 10.98
C ILE A 177 11.03 17.89 11.17
N LYS A 178 11.18 18.41 12.39
CA LYS A 178 12.33 19.21 12.77
C LYS A 178 13.60 18.36 12.87
N PRO A 179 14.80 18.93 12.61
CA PRO A 179 16.07 18.21 12.63
C PRO A 179 16.31 17.39 13.90
N GLU A 180 16.03 17.94 15.07
CA GLU A 180 16.22 17.32 16.38
C GLU A 180 15.36 16.06 16.62
N MET A 181 14.25 15.93 15.91
CA MET A 181 13.33 14.79 16.01
C MET A 181 13.71 13.63 15.09
N LYS A 182 14.57 13.85 14.09
CA LYS A 182 14.87 12.86 13.02
C LYS A 182 15.50 11.58 13.54
N ASN A 183 16.24 11.64 14.65
CA ASN A 183 16.88 10.45 15.24
C ASN A 183 15.85 9.46 15.82
N ASN A 184 14.68 9.94 16.20
CA ASN A 184 13.59 9.11 16.75
C ASN A 184 12.58 8.62 15.70
N LEU A 185 12.68 9.10 14.45
CA LEU A 185 11.87 8.59 13.33
C LEU A 185 12.64 7.53 12.55
N TYR A 186 12.07 6.35 12.42
CA TYR A 186 12.49 5.28 11.52
C TYR A 186 11.53 5.20 10.35
N THR A 187 12.03 4.98 9.14
CA THR A 187 11.20 5.02 7.93
C THR A 187 11.40 3.79 7.07
N VAL A 188 10.29 3.21 6.64
CA VAL A 188 10.27 2.12 5.66
C VAL A 188 9.38 2.52 4.51
N ASP A 189 9.93 2.57 3.31
CA ASP A 189 9.12 2.74 2.11
C ASP A 189 8.96 1.42 1.34
N VAL A 190 8.06 1.44 0.37
CA VAL A 190 7.80 0.28 -0.49
C VAL A 190 8.29 0.54 -1.91
N VAL A 191 8.63 -0.53 -2.65
CA VAL A 191 8.74 -0.47 -4.11
C VAL A 191 7.35 -0.20 -4.66
N CYS A 192 7.06 1.06 -4.96
CA CYS A 192 5.71 1.55 -5.25
C CYS A 192 5.46 1.63 -6.75
N HIS A 193 4.41 0.96 -7.22
CA HIS A 193 3.98 0.98 -8.63
C HIS A 193 3.21 2.24 -9.02
N GLY A 194 2.59 2.92 -8.05
CA GLY A 194 1.62 3.98 -8.20
C GLY A 194 0.35 3.68 -7.42
N VAL A 195 -0.59 4.60 -7.39
CA VAL A 195 -1.88 4.41 -6.70
C VAL A 195 -3.02 5.02 -7.52
N CYS A 196 -4.17 4.33 -7.50
CA CYS A 196 -5.44 4.91 -7.91
C CYS A 196 -5.94 5.90 -6.84
N GLY A 197 -6.78 6.85 -7.25
CA GLY A 197 -7.46 7.73 -6.31
C GLY A 197 -8.37 6.95 -5.35
N LYS A 198 -8.54 7.46 -4.13
CA LYS A 198 -9.42 6.79 -3.14
C LYS A 198 -10.86 6.67 -3.61
N GLY A 199 -11.37 7.66 -4.36
CA GLY A 199 -12.73 7.64 -4.92
C GLY A 199 -12.95 6.45 -5.85
N VAL A 200 -11.97 6.09 -6.66
CA VAL A 200 -12.05 4.96 -7.59
C VAL A 200 -12.23 3.62 -6.84
N PHE A 201 -11.52 3.44 -5.71
CA PHE A 201 -11.65 2.23 -4.88
C PHE A 201 -12.98 2.21 -4.13
N ARG A 202 -13.36 3.33 -3.51
CA ARG A 202 -14.67 3.49 -2.85
C ARG A 202 -15.81 3.09 -3.79
N ASP A 203 -15.81 3.61 -5.00
CA ASP A 203 -16.87 3.36 -5.97
C ASP A 203 -16.88 1.90 -6.43
N TYR A 204 -15.71 1.26 -6.58
CA TYR A 204 -15.60 -0.18 -6.82
C TYR A 204 -16.21 -1.01 -5.68
N ILE A 205 -15.86 -0.70 -4.43
CA ILE A 205 -16.44 -1.39 -3.27
C ILE A 205 -17.96 -1.21 -3.22
N ASN A 206 -18.46 -0.02 -3.55
CA ASN A 206 -19.91 0.26 -3.59
C ASN A 206 -20.63 -0.57 -4.67
N ILE A 207 -19.99 -0.88 -5.81
CA ILE A 207 -20.54 -1.85 -6.78
C ILE A 207 -20.63 -3.24 -6.15
N LEU A 208 -19.59 -3.72 -5.49
CA LEU A 208 -19.63 -5.02 -4.82
C LEU A 208 -20.72 -5.07 -3.76
N ARG A 209 -20.94 -3.96 -3.03
CA ARG A 209 -21.95 -3.85 -1.97
C ARG A 209 -23.40 -3.91 -2.50
N LYS A 210 -23.67 -3.59 -3.75
CA LYS A 210 -25.00 -3.81 -4.37
C LYS A 210 -25.43 -5.28 -4.32
N HIS A 211 -24.47 -6.21 -4.24
CA HIS A 211 -24.71 -7.65 -4.30
C HIS A 211 -24.41 -8.40 -3.00
N LYS A 212 -23.59 -7.84 -2.11
CA LYS A 212 -23.16 -8.48 -0.86
C LYS A 212 -22.74 -7.41 0.16
N ASN A 213 -22.98 -7.65 1.46
CA ASN A 213 -22.52 -6.75 2.51
C ASN A 213 -21.01 -6.96 2.76
N VAL A 214 -20.18 -6.23 1.98
CA VAL A 214 -18.72 -6.29 2.08
C VAL A 214 -18.27 -5.58 3.36
N ILE A 215 -17.46 -6.25 4.18
CA ILE A 215 -16.89 -5.73 5.44
C ILE A 215 -15.36 -5.68 5.43
N LYS A 216 -14.69 -6.34 4.45
CA LYS A 216 -13.24 -6.29 4.27
C LYS A 216 -12.85 -6.70 2.85
N PHE A 217 -11.78 -6.11 2.35
CA PHE A 217 -11.17 -6.44 1.06
C PHE A 217 -9.64 -6.59 1.22
N ASP A 218 -9.13 -7.80 0.93
CA ASP A 218 -7.69 -8.08 0.96
C ASP A 218 -7.16 -8.21 -0.48
N PHE A 219 -6.14 -7.42 -0.83
CA PHE A 219 -5.55 -7.44 -2.18
C PHE A 219 -4.60 -8.60 -2.42
N ARG A 220 -4.03 -9.17 -1.38
CA ARG A 220 -2.91 -10.13 -1.47
C ARG A 220 -3.15 -11.36 -0.61
N ASP A 221 -4.31 -12.00 -0.80
CA ASP A 221 -4.64 -13.25 -0.11
C ASP A 221 -3.74 -14.40 -0.57
N LYS A 222 -3.17 -15.15 0.39
CA LYS A 222 -2.27 -16.27 0.14
C LYS A 222 -2.92 -17.65 0.25
N THR A 223 -4.24 -17.75 0.34
CA THR A 223 -4.95 -19.05 0.38
C THR A 223 -4.60 -19.94 -0.81
N LEU A 224 -4.27 -19.34 -1.95
CA LEU A 224 -3.83 -20.03 -3.18
C LEU A 224 -2.32 -19.96 -3.42
N GLY A 225 -1.56 -19.52 -2.44
CA GLY A 225 -0.14 -19.23 -2.53
C GLY A 225 0.15 -17.74 -2.79
N TRP A 226 1.43 -17.39 -2.73
CA TRP A 226 1.92 -16.04 -3.01
C TRP A 226 1.58 -15.61 -4.43
N GLY A 227 0.89 -14.49 -4.57
CA GLY A 227 0.42 -14.01 -5.86
C GLY A 227 -0.51 -12.81 -5.75
N LEU A 228 -1.32 -12.62 -6.76
CA LEU A 228 -2.18 -11.45 -6.95
C LEU A 228 -3.67 -11.82 -6.84
N ASN A 229 -4.04 -12.52 -5.76
CA ASN A 229 -5.44 -12.86 -5.49
C ASN A 229 -6.04 -11.91 -4.46
N CYS A 230 -7.30 -11.52 -4.68
CA CYS A 230 -8.08 -10.76 -3.71
C CYS A 230 -8.91 -11.70 -2.84
N LYS A 231 -9.20 -11.28 -1.62
CA LYS A 231 -10.23 -11.89 -0.79
C LYS A 231 -11.27 -10.83 -0.41
N ILE A 232 -12.54 -11.16 -0.64
CA ILE A 232 -13.68 -10.36 -0.26
C ILE A 232 -14.32 -11.02 0.95
N VAL A 233 -14.41 -10.31 2.07
CA VAL A 233 -15.12 -10.76 3.27
C VAL A 233 -16.47 -10.06 3.33
N SER A 234 -17.53 -10.83 3.51
CA SER A 234 -18.90 -10.30 3.53
C SER A 234 -19.70 -10.88 4.70
N LEU A 235 -20.57 -10.06 5.26
CA LEU A 235 -21.50 -10.44 6.33
C LEU A 235 -22.88 -10.77 5.73
N LYS A 236 -23.37 -12.00 5.94
CA LYS A 236 -24.71 -12.42 5.54
C LYS A 236 -25.77 -11.91 6.51
N LYS A 237 -27.04 -11.83 6.05
CA LYS A 237 -28.20 -11.41 6.86
C LYS A 237 -28.37 -12.21 8.18
N ASN A 238 -27.91 -13.45 8.22
CA ASN A 238 -27.93 -14.32 9.41
C ASN A 238 -26.71 -14.19 10.31
N GLY A 239 -25.90 -13.13 10.16
CA GLY A 239 -24.68 -12.89 10.93
C GLY A 239 -23.47 -13.75 10.51
N LYS A 240 -23.59 -14.64 9.51
CA LYS A 240 -22.50 -15.50 9.07
C LYS A 240 -21.50 -14.73 8.20
N ILE A 241 -20.23 -14.78 8.55
CA ILE A 241 -19.13 -14.26 7.71
C ILE A 241 -18.86 -15.24 6.56
N THR A 242 -18.65 -14.73 5.38
CA THR A 242 -18.28 -15.49 4.19
C THR A 242 -17.08 -14.86 3.51
N GLU A 243 -16.15 -15.69 3.06
CA GLU A 243 -14.95 -15.30 2.34
C GLU A 243 -15.03 -15.82 0.90
N GLU A 244 -14.67 -14.96 -0.03
CA GLU A 244 -14.59 -15.28 -1.46
C GLU A 244 -13.23 -14.88 -1.99
N ILE A 245 -12.49 -15.85 -2.55
CA ILE A 245 -11.23 -15.57 -3.25
C ILE A 245 -11.57 -15.17 -4.68
N LEU A 246 -11.06 -14.01 -5.09
CA LEU A 246 -11.22 -13.47 -6.44
C LEU A 246 -9.84 -13.30 -7.08
N PRO A 247 -9.53 -14.00 -8.19
CA PRO A 247 -8.31 -13.74 -8.94
C PRO A 247 -8.27 -12.30 -9.45
N CYS A 248 -7.09 -11.71 -9.49
CA CYS A 248 -6.93 -10.32 -9.92
C CYS A 248 -7.53 -10.04 -11.30
N TYR A 249 -7.50 -11.01 -12.23
CA TYR A 249 -8.03 -10.83 -13.59
C TYR A 249 -9.57 -10.78 -13.68
N LEU A 250 -10.28 -11.03 -12.58
CA LEU A 250 -11.75 -10.89 -12.47
C LEU A 250 -12.17 -9.65 -11.68
N SER A 251 -11.22 -8.90 -11.10
CA SER A 251 -11.47 -7.64 -10.42
C SER A 251 -11.15 -6.47 -11.35
N SER A 252 -12.16 -5.67 -11.72
CA SER A 252 -11.95 -4.47 -12.53
C SER A 252 -10.95 -3.52 -11.89
N TYR A 253 -11.12 -3.22 -10.60
CA TYR A 253 -10.22 -2.35 -9.87
C TYR A 253 -8.77 -2.88 -9.86
N TYR A 254 -8.59 -4.16 -9.56
CA TYR A 254 -7.24 -4.72 -9.48
C TYR A 254 -6.55 -4.77 -10.84
N GLN A 255 -7.28 -5.10 -11.93
CA GLN A 255 -6.72 -5.04 -13.28
C GLN A 255 -6.38 -3.61 -13.72
N ILE A 256 -7.24 -2.65 -13.39
CA ILE A 256 -6.97 -1.22 -13.63
C ILE A 256 -5.69 -0.79 -12.91
N PHE A 257 -5.52 -1.24 -11.64
CA PHE A 257 -4.29 -0.99 -10.89
C PHE A 257 -3.08 -1.68 -11.54
N LEU A 258 -3.13 -2.99 -11.79
CA LEU A 258 -1.99 -3.75 -12.32
C LEU A 258 -1.54 -3.28 -13.71
N LYS A 259 -2.47 -2.78 -14.53
CA LYS A 259 -2.20 -2.26 -15.87
C LYS A 259 -1.94 -0.75 -15.88
N SER A 260 -1.82 -0.11 -14.73
CA SER A 260 -1.57 1.34 -14.58
C SER A 260 -2.57 2.22 -15.34
N ASN A 261 -3.84 1.80 -15.41
CA ASN A 261 -4.86 2.48 -16.23
C ASN A 261 -5.55 3.68 -15.56
N MET A 262 -5.41 3.85 -14.23
CA MET A 262 -6.05 4.97 -13.50
C MET A 262 -5.21 5.42 -12.30
N TYR A 263 -3.88 5.40 -12.42
CA TYR A 263 -3.03 5.98 -11.37
C TYR A 263 -3.15 7.50 -11.34
N ARG A 264 -2.81 8.08 -10.20
CA ARG A 264 -2.60 9.52 -10.07
C ARG A 264 -1.56 9.99 -11.10
N GLU A 265 -1.74 11.19 -11.64
CA GLU A 265 -0.89 11.73 -12.70
C GLU A 265 0.60 11.75 -12.34
N ASN A 266 0.92 12.15 -11.11
CA ASN A 266 2.29 12.20 -10.60
C ASN A 266 2.96 10.81 -10.57
N CYS A 267 2.22 9.70 -10.55
CA CYS A 267 2.79 8.37 -10.53
C CYS A 267 3.46 8.00 -11.85
N TYR A 268 3.00 8.57 -12.97
CA TYR A 268 3.57 8.35 -14.30
C TYR A 268 4.87 9.14 -14.56
N SER A 269 5.18 10.09 -13.69
CA SER A 269 6.43 10.86 -13.69
C SER A 269 7.12 10.83 -12.31
N CYS A 270 6.92 9.76 -11.56
CA CYS A 270 7.33 9.62 -10.16
C CYS A 270 8.84 9.77 -9.99
N SER A 271 9.27 10.81 -9.30
CA SER A 271 10.70 11.05 -9.01
C SER A 271 11.31 9.98 -8.09
N TYR A 272 10.48 9.19 -7.38
CA TYR A 272 10.94 8.13 -6.46
C TYR A 272 11.07 6.76 -7.13
N ALA A 273 10.69 6.63 -8.40
CA ALA A 273 10.85 5.40 -9.16
C ALA A 273 12.28 5.28 -9.70
N ASN A 274 13.22 5.08 -8.80
CA ASN A 274 14.64 4.85 -9.07
C ASN A 274 15.29 4.09 -7.91
N ARG A 275 16.59 3.74 -8.07
CA ARG A 275 17.36 2.97 -7.08
C ARG A 275 17.71 3.76 -5.83
N ASP A 276 17.87 5.08 -5.92
CA ASP A 276 18.17 5.93 -4.77
C ASP A 276 16.91 6.20 -3.97
N ARG A 277 16.96 6.00 -2.66
CA ARG A 277 15.79 5.96 -1.79
C ARG A 277 15.77 7.09 -0.76
N VAL A 278 14.58 7.40 -0.23
CA VAL A 278 14.40 8.44 0.79
C VAL A 278 14.26 7.90 2.21
N SER A 279 13.87 6.63 2.36
CA SER A 279 13.65 5.95 3.64
C SER A 279 14.94 5.33 4.21
N ASP A 280 14.86 4.82 5.44
CA ASP A 280 15.94 4.04 6.05
C ASP A 280 16.02 2.62 5.46
N ILE A 281 14.85 2.01 5.18
CA ILE A 281 14.70 0.70 4.51
C ILE A 281 13.64 0.81 3.42
N THR A 282 13.87 0.14 2.28
CA THR A 282 12.85 -0.09 1.25
C THR A 282 12.53 -1.58 1.20
N ILE A 283 11.23 -1.92 1.11
CA ILE A 283 10.76 -3.30 0.99
C ILE A 283 9.87 -3.48 -0.24
N GLY A 284 9.82 -4.72 -0.74
CA GLY A 284 8.92 -5.08 -1.84
C GLY A 284 8.79 -6.59 -1.97
N ASP A 285 8.00 -7.05 -2.93
CA ASP A 285 8.04 -8.44 -3.36
C ASP A 285 9.38 -8.72 -4.07
N TYR A 286 9.98 -9.88 -3.84
CA TYR A 286 11.14 -10.31 -4.62
C TYR A 286 10.66 -11.09 -5.85
N TRP A 287 10.08 -10.40 -6.83
CA TRP A 287 9.68 -11.05 -8.08
C TRP A 287 10.88 -11.66 -8.81
N GLY A 288 10.71 -12.81 -9.42
CA GLY A 288 11.78 -13.53 -10.13
C GLY A 288 12.82 -14.19 -9.23
N ILE A 289 12.53 -14.37 -7.93
CA ILE A 289 13.42 -15.01 -6.96
C ILE A 289 13.91 -16.40 -7.43
N GLU A 290 13.04 -17.13 -8.14
CA GLU A 290 13.35 -18.47 -8.69
C GLU A 290 14.47 -18.45 -9.73
N ASN A 291 14.67 -17.32 -10.40
CA ASN A 291 15.75 -17.15 -11.39
C ASN A 291 17.02 -16.57 -10.78
N GLU A 292 16.84 -15.67 -9.80
CA GLU A 292 17.96 -14.91 -9.20
C GLU A 292 18.61 -15.64 -8.00
N HIS A 293 17.84 -16.49 -7.30
CA HIS A 293 18.27 -17.26 -6.12
C HIS A 293 17.61 -18.65 -6.08
N PRO A 294 17.93 -19.55 -7.02
CA PRO A 294 17.34 -20.90 -7.09
C PRO A 294 17.60 -21.75 -5.84
N ASP A 295 18.72 -21.49 -5.15
CA ASP A 295 19.11 -22.13 -3.89
C ASP A 295 18.10 -21.88 -2.77
N ILE A 296 17.57 -20.67 -2.67
CA ILE A 296 16.50 -20.33 -1.71
C ILE A 296 15.25 -21.15 -2.00
N CYS A 297 14.89 -21.30 -3.28
CA CYS A 297 13.69 -22.04 -3.69
C CYS A 297 13.77 -23.54 -3.38
N ASN A 298 14.99 -24.09 -3.23
CA ASN A 298 15.19 -25.48 -2.83
C ASN A 298 15.00 -25.70 -1.32
N SER A 299 15.24 -24.65 -0.51
CA SER A 299 15.20 -24.72 0.96
C SER A 299 13.96 -24.12 1.59
N TYR A 300 13.19 -23.31 0.84
CA TYR A 300 12.04 -22.57 1.34
C TYR A 300 10.84 -22.64 0.36
N ASP A 301 9.65 -22.85 0.89
CA ASP A 301 8.42 -22.80 0.09
C ASP A 301 8.06 -21.35 -0.31
N ILE A 302 8.52 -20.95 -1.50
CA ILE A 302 8.31 -19.60 -2.04
C ILE A 302 6.82 -19.23 -2.20
N ARG A 303 5.89 -20.20 -2.17
CA ARG A 303 4.45 -19.92 -2.18
C ARG A 303 3.98 -19.18 -0.94
N LYS A 304 4.78 -19.16 0.14
CA LYS A 304 4.57 -18.34 1.33
C LYS A 304 4.96 -16.87 1.12
N GLY A 305 5.73 -16.56 0.06
CA GLY A 305 6.20 -15.24 -0.31
C GLY A 305 7.60 -14.91 0.20
N ILE A 306 8.36 -14.22 -0.63
CA ILE A 306 9.68 -13.66 -0.31
C ILE A 306 9.68 -12.17 -0.62
N SER A 307 10.24 -11.36 0.29
CA SER A 307 10.40 -9.92 0.11
C SER A 307 11.83 -9.59 -0.30
N CYS A 308 12.00 -8.52 -1.06
CA CYS A 308 13.29 -7.84 -1.15
C CYS A 308 13.39 -6.76 -0.07
N ILE A 309 14.61 -6.54 0.44
CA ILE A 309 14.98 -5.47 1.36
C ILE A 309 16.14 -4.69 0.74
N LEU A 310 16.01 -3.35 0.71
CA LEU A 310 17.10 -2.44 0.41
C LEU A 310 17.35 -1.62 1.67
N VAL A 311 18.55 -1.70 2.21
CA VAL A 311 19.01 -0.93 3.36
C VAL A 311 19.67 0.33 2.85
N ASN A 312 19.18 1.51 3.24
CA ASN A 312 19.55 2.79 2.66
C ASN A 312 20.33 3.68 3.63
N THR A 313 20.33 3.35 4.93
CA THR A 313 21.03 4.11 5.98
C THR A 313 21.56 3.18 7.07
N GLU A 314 22.53 3.68 7.87
CA GLU A 314 23.02 2.93 9.04
C GLU A 314 21.89 2.69 10.06
N LYS A 315 21.00 3.66 10.25
CA LYS A 315 19.81 3.49 11.09
C LYS A 315 18.88 2.37 10.58
N GLY A 316 18.78 2.20 9.25
CA GLY A 316 18.11 1.06 8.63
C GLY A 316 18.83 -0.26 8.92
N SER A 317 20.16 -0.27 8.87
CA SER A 317 20.96 -1.45 9.25
C SER A 317 20.76 -1.85 10.71
N GLU A 318 20.74 -0.88 11.62
CA GLU A 318 20.45 -1.12 13.05
C GLU A 318 19.04 -1.68 13.27
N LEU A 319 18.03 -1.09 12.61
CA LEU A 319 16.65 -1.58 12.66
C LEU A 319 16.56 -3.03 12.19
N LEU A 320 17.23 -3.37 11.09
CA LEU A 320 17.22 -4.72 10.54
C LEU A 320 17.92 -5.72 11.47
N ARG A 321 19.10 -5.38 12.01
CA ARG A 321 19.84 -6.22 12.98
C ARG A 321 19.03 -6.48 14.26
N GLY A 322 18.23 -5.53 14.70
CA GLY A 322 17.33 -5.66 15.86
C GLY A 322 16.02 -6.40 15.59
N THR A 323 15.82 -6.93 14.37
CA THR A 323 14.56 -7.58 14.00
C THR A 323 14.70 -9.10 14.18
N GLU A 324 13.92 -9.64 15.11
CA GLU A 324 13.90 -11.07 15.41
C GLU A 324 13.18 -11.91 14.34
N GLN A 325 13.56 -13.18 14.23
CA GLN A 325 12.91 -14.19 13.35
C GLN A 325 12.89 -13.80 11.86
N LEU A 326 13.72 -12.86 11.44
CA LEU A 326 13.86 -12.50 10.04
C LEU A 326 15.02 -13.29 9.42
N VAL A 327 14.71 -14.12 8.44
CA VAL A 327 15.72 -14.87 7.68
C VAL A 327 16.15 -14.03 6.48
N LEU A 328 17.45 -13.79 6.37
CA LEU A 328 18.06 -12.93 5.35
C LEU A 328 18.99 -13.75 4.45
N PHE A 329 18.93 -13.48 3.16
CA PHE A 329 19.87 -13.97 2.16
C PHE A 329 20.44 -12.78 1.40
N ASP A 330 21.76 -12.70 1.29
CA ASP A 330 22.40 -11.62 0.55
C ASP A 330 21.94 -11.56 -0.90
N SER A 331 21.74 -10.35 -1.39
CA SER A 331 21.31 -10.09 -2.76
C SER A 331 21.97 -8.84 -3.34
N ASP A 332 21.61 -8.49 -4.56
CA ASP A 332 22.13 -7.33 -5.30
C ASP A 332 20.99 -6.50 -5.89
N ILE A 333 21.21 -5.18 -5.94
CA ILE A 333 20.22 -4.22 -6.46
C ILE A 333 19.86 -4.48 -7.94
N ASN A 334 20.79 -5.02 -8.76
CA ASN A 334 20.51 -5.30 -10.17
C ASN A 334 19.60 -6.51 -10.30
N LYS A 335 19.81 -7.57 -9.48
CA LYS A 335 18.93 -8.74 -9.42
C LYS A 335 17.51 -8.32 -9.05
N ILE A 336 17.35 -7.51 -7.99
CA ILE A 336 16.06 -7.04 -7.53
C ILE A 336 15.39 -6.13 -8.59
N ALA A 337 16.13 -5.17 -9.14
CA ALA A 337 15.60 -4.20 -10.09
C ALA A 337 15.20 -4.82 -11.44
N LYS A 338 15.79 -5.95 -11.83
CA LYS A 338 15.47 -6.68 -13.05
C LYS A 338 13.97 -7.07 -13.11
N HIS A 339 13.38 -7.37 -11.95
CA HIS A 339 11.99 -7.80 -11.82
C HIS A 339 11.09 -6.79 -11.08
N ASN A 340 11.68 -5.66 -10.63
CA ASN A 340 11.00 -4.56 -9.96
C ASN A 340 11.25 -3.25 -10.72
N HIS A 341 10.57 -3.08 -11.86
CA HIS A 341 10.80 -1.96 -12.79
C HIS A 341 10.69 -0.58 -12.14
N GLN A 342 9.94 -0.44 -11.05
CA GLN A 342 9.79 0.81 -10.31
C GLN A 342 11.04 1.23 -9.51
N LEU A 343 12.06 0.37 -9.47
CA LEU A 343 13.42 0.74 -9.05
C LEU A 343 14.26 1.35 -10.20
N VAL A 344 13.73 1.37 -11.42
CA VAL A 344 14.43 1.86 -12.61
C VAL A 344 13.73 3.07 -13.21
N LYS A 345 12.41 3.00 -13.39
CA LYS A 345 11.59 4.05 -14.00
C LYS A 345 10.16 4.06 -13.47
N PRO A 346 9.43 5.17 -13.59
CA PRO A 346 8.00 5.25 -13.28
C PRO A 346 7.18 4.24 -14.10
N SER A 347 5.99 3.91 -13.59
CA SER A 347 5.00 3.18 -14.38
C SER A 347 4.55 4.01 -15.57
N GLU A 348 4.38 3.37 -16.71
CA GLU A 348 3.80 3.99 -17.90
C GLU A 348 2.27 3.98 -17.82
N ARG A 349 1.62 4.93 -18.48
CA ARG A 349 0.16 4.92 -18.61
C ARG A 349 -0.28 3.66 -19.35
N GLY A 350 -1.25 2.94 -18.77
CA GLY A 350 -1.84 1.79 -19.43
C GLY A 350 -2.57 2.18 -20.71
N ILE A 351 -2.68 1.25 -21.64
CA ILE A 351 -3.28 1.46 -22.99
C ILE A 351 -4.72 1.99 -22.89
N LEU A 352 -5.45 1.63 -21.83
CA LEU A 352 -6.85 2.02 -21.63
C LEU A 352 -7.01 3.23 -20.69
N TYR A 353 -5.92 3.92 -20.36
CA TYR A 353 -5.95 5.07 -19.42
C TYR A 353 -6.99 6.10 -19.82
N GLU A 354 -6.92 6.66 -21.05
CA GLU A 354 -7.85 7.70 -21.52
C GLU A 354 -9.30 7.17 -21.50
N LYS A 355 -9.52 5.96 -22.01
CA LYS A 355 -10.84 5.34 -22.04
C LYS A 355 -11.46 5.21 -20.66
N TYR A 356 -10.70 4.71 -19.67
CA TYR A 356 -11.23 4.55 -18.32
C TYR A 356 -11.43 5.88 -17.61
N MET A 357 -10.52 6.84 -17.79
CA MET A 357 -10.66 8.17 -17.21
C MET A 357 -11.86 8.92 -17.75
N ASP A 358 -12.14 8.82 -19.06
CA ASP A 358 -13.31 9.43 -19.67
C ASP A 358 -14.62 8.79 -19.21
N LEU A 359 -14.66 7.47 -19.13
CA LEU A 359 -15.81 6.74 -18.57
C LEU A 359 -16.06 7.13 -17.12
N TYR A 360 -15.01 7.17 -16.29
CA TYR A 360 -15.12 7.51 -14.87
C TYR A 360 -15.64 8.93 -14.67
N LYS A 361 -15.07 9.92 -15.36
CA LYS A 361 -15.48 11.33 -15.25
C LYS A 361 -16.91 11.58 -15.75
N SER A 362 -17.30 10.90 -16.84
CA SER A 362 -18.59 11.19 -17.49
C SER A 362 -19.75 10.35 -16.96
N LYS A 363 -19.50 9.12 -16.49
CA LYS A 363 -20.55 8.12 -16.15
C LYS A 363 -20.27 7.35 -14.86
N GLY A 364 -19.19 7.70 -14.14
CA GLY A 364 -18.80 7.03 -12.89
C GLY A 364 -18.21 5.63 -13.06
N TYR A 365 -17.86 5.02 -11.96
CA TYR A 365 -17.13 3.73 -11.95
C TYR A 365 -17.99 2.56 -12.46
N GLU A 366 -19.29 2.65 -12.39
CA GLU A 366 -20.22 1.63 -12.94
C GLU A 366 -20.01 1.41 -14.44
N ALA A 367 -19.78 2.48 -15.19
CA ALA A 367 -19.46 2.40 -16.61
C ALA A 367 -18.07 1.81 -16.88
N VAL A 368 -17.11 2.09 -15.99
CA VAL A 368 -15.76 1.51 -16.03
C VAL A 368 -15.83 0.01 -15.79
N ASP A 369 -16.51 -0.43 -14.74
CA ASP A 369 -16.69 -1.84 -14.38
C ASP A 369 -17.39 -2.63 -15.48
N LYS A 370 -18.48 -2.06 -16.02
CA LYS A 370 -19.20 -2.66 -17.15
C LYS A 370 -18.30 -2.83 -18.38
N TYR A 371 -17.56 -1.77 -18.75
CA TYR A 371 -16.62 -1.85 -19.87
C TYR A 371 -15.60 -2.96 -19.69
N PHE A 372 -15.02 -3.07 -18.49
CA PHE A 372 -14.09 -4.13 -18.13
C PHE A 372 -14.72 -5.53 -18.30
N ILE A 373 -15.92 -5.73 -17.75
CA ILE A 373 -16.62 -7.03 -17.83
C ILE A 373 -16.93 -7.43 -19.27
N ASP A 374 -17.32 -6.45 -20.10
CA ASP A 374 -17.74 -6.70 -21.47
C ASP A 374 -16.54 -6.95 -22.41
N ASN A 375 -15.41 -6.24 -22.20
CA ASN A 375 -14.31 -6.19 -23.16
C ASN A 375 -13.00 -6.86 -22.69
N GLU A 376 -12.71 -6.91 -21.39
CA GLU A 376 -11.43 -7.42 -20.89
C GLU A 376 -11.49 -8.81 -20.26
N ILE A 377 -12.68 -9.27 -19.80
CA ILE A 377 -12.85 -10.61 -19.28
C ILE A 377 -13.37 -11.55 -20.38
N ASN A 378 -12.54 -12.48 -20.80
CA ASN A 378 -12.99 -13.47 -21.77
C ASN A 378 -13.85 -14.58 -21.09
N ARG A 379 -14.69 -15.22 -21.92
CA ARG A 379 -15.64 -16.26 -21.49
C ARG A 379 -14.94 -17.49 -20.88
N TYR A 380 -13.75 -17.81 -21.38
CA TYR A 380 -12.94 -18.93 -20.89
C TYR A 380 -12.42 -18.68 -19.47
N GLN A 381 -11.97 -17.46 -19.16
CA GLN A 381 -11.52 -17.08 -17.80
C GLN A 381 -12.65 -17.22 -16.79
N LYS A 382 -13.88 -16.78 -17.15
CA LYS A 382 -15.07 -16.94 -16.29
C LYS A 382 -15.41 -18.41 -16.03
N LEU A 383 -15.33 -19.26 -17.05
CA LEU A 383 -15.60 -20.69 -16.93
C LEU A 383 -14.52 -21.42 -16.14
N LYS A 384 -13.25 -21.14 -16.41
CA LYS A 384 -12.10 -21.68 -15.67
C LYS A 384 -12.20 -21.42 -14.19
N TRP A 385 -12.60 -20.19 -13.82
CA TRP A 385 -12.79 -19.82 -12.42
C TRP A 385 -13.97 -20.53 -11.77
N LYS A 386 -15.12 -20.62 -12.43
CA LYS A 386 -16.27 -21.38 -11.94
C LYS A 386 -15.91 -22.86 -11.69
N TYR A 387 -15.18 -23.46 -12.62
CA TYR A 387 -14.71 -24.86 -12.48
C TYR A 387 -13.73 -25.01 -11.30
N TYR A 388 -12.81 -24.06 -11.11
CA TYR A 388 -11.90 -24.05 -9.98
C TYR A 388 -12.66 -23.99 -8.65
N LEU A 389 -13.62 -23.07 -8.51
CA LEU A 389 -14.44 -22.94 -7.30
C LEU A 389 -15.24 -24.22 -7.02
N PHE A 390 -15.75 -24.87 -8.04
CA PHE A 390 -16.44 -26.15 -7.91
C PHE A 390 -15.51 -27.24 -7.36
N LYS A 391 -14.29 -27.38 -7.91
CA LYS A 391 -13.28 -28.31 -7.39
C LYS A 391 -12.91 -28.05 -5.93
N GLN A 392 -12.77 -26.79 -5.54
CA GLN A 392 -12.47 -26.43 -4.14
C GLN A 392 -13.61 -26.80 -3.18
N LYS A 393 -14.86 -26.63 -3.59
CA LYS A 393 -16.02 -27.08 -2.81
C LYS A 393 -16.01 -28.59 -2.58
N ILE A 394 -15.74 -29.37 -3.62
CA ILE A 394 -15.65 -30.84 -3.53
C ILE A 394 -14.51 -31.24 -2.57
N LYS A 395 -13.31 -30.67 -2.71
CA LYS A 395 -12.19 -30.96 -1.80
C LYS A 395 -12.54 -30.68 -0.33
N LYS A 396 -13.22 -29.56 -0.06
CA LYS A 396 -13.66 -29.23 1.32
C LYS A 396 -14.65 -30.25 1.88
N VAL A 397 -15.55 -30.78 1.06
CA VAL A 397 -16.52 -31.80 1.47
C VAL A 397 -15.79 -33.12 1.78
N ILE A 398 -14.89 -33.57 0.90
CA ILE A 398 -14.11 -34.81 1.08
C ILE A 398 -13.24 -34.74 2.36
N ILE A 399 -12.56 -33.60 2.60
CA ILE A 399 -11.75 -33.43 3.81
C ILE A 399 -12.61 -33.45 5.07
N LYS A 400 -13.84 -32.90 5.02
CA LYS A 400 -14.76 -32.89 6.15
C LYS A 400 -15.30 -34.28 6.48
N GLN A 401 -15.59 -35.09 5.46
CA GLN A 401 -15.98 -36.50 5.62
C GLN A 401 -14.85 -37.33 6.23
N ARG A 402 -13.61 -37.23 5.71
CA ARG A 402 -12.45 -37.94 6.27
C ARG A 402 -12.07 -37.54 7.69
N LYS A 403 -12.44 -36.33 8.15
CA LYS A 403 -12.26 -35.90 9.55
C LYS A 403 -13.43 -36.36 10.45
N GLY A 404 -14.60 -36.62 9.90
CA GLY A 404 -15.75 -37.17 10.62
C GLY A 404 -15.69 -38.68 10.84
N GLU A 405 -14.96 -39.42 9.99
CA GLU A 405 -14.73 -40.86 10.11
C GLU A 405 -13.58 -41.24 11.08
N LYS A 406 -12.87 -40.23 11.64
CA LYS A 406 -11.80 -40.42 12.65
C LYS A 406 -12.23 -40.02 14.06
N LYS A 407 -13.53 -39.89 14.35
CA LYS A 407 -14.13 -39.79 15.65
C LYS A 407 -15.00 -41.03 15.89
#